data_a55e2e411891cf827a17290116f067d2
#
_entry.id   a55e2e411891cf827a17290116f067d2
#
_cell.length_a   1.000
_cell.length_b   1.000
_cell.length_c   1.000
_cell.angle_alpha   90.00
_cell.angle_beta   90.00
_cell.angle_gamma   90.00
#
_symmetry.space_group_name_H-M   'P 1'
#
loop_
_entity.id
_entity.type
_entity.pdbx_description
1 polymer ?
#
loop_
_entity_poly.entity_id
_entity_poly.type
_entity_poly.pdbx_seq_one_letter_code
_entity_poly.pdbx_strand_id
1 'polypeptide(L)'
;MENSELKQEVRQFYDQVGWVQVSDGVYQNARYEDLRPVSREYITRCHARIQRHIKPVGSYLLDAGSGPIQYPAYLEYSNNYKKRICLDISITALQEARNRIGDHGLFVVGDIAQLPFKDGVFDSVVSLHTIHHLPVDDHIPAYREMHRVTKPGCPAVMVNGWDNPPLVRLLNTPRLFYRRMQTGRKNKQQKIARKLDEGKGTHVKKYNAAWLKHELSRYMDVDILVWRSVNVHFLRFYIRQKFFGRWLLKLLYGLEELFPRFFGTVGAYPLIVVQDKKESKRE
;
A
#
# COMPACT_ATOMS: atom_id res chain seq x y z
N MET A 1 -4.54 -24.63 10.69
CA MET A 1 -5.41 -24.90 9.51
C MET A 1 -6.05 -23.60 9.03
N GLU A 2 -6.70 -22.83 9.88
CA GLU A 2 -7.41 -21.58 9.54
C GLU A 2 -6.55 -20.53 8.78
N ASN A 3 -5.30 -20.28 9.22
CA ASN A 3 -4.41 -19.31 8.57
C ASN A 3 -3.94 -19.77 7.17
N SER A 4 -3.78 -21.07 6.95
CA SER A 4 -3.41 -21.64 5.64
C SER A 4 -4.56 -21.54 4.64
N GLU A 5 -5.79 -21.79 5.09
CA GLU A 5 -6.99 -21.67 4.28
C GLU A 5 -7.22 -20.23 3.83
N LEU A 6 -7.07 -19.28 4.76
CA LEU A 6 -7.20 -17.85 4.46
C LEU A 6 -6.16 -17.39 3.42
N LYS A 7 -4.90 -17.84 3.51
CA LYS A 7 -3.86 -17.54 2.50
C LYS A 7 -4.22 -18.12 1.13
N GLN A 8 -4.82 -19.30 1.09
CA GLN A 8 -5.28 -19.91 -0.16
C GLN A 8 -6.44 -19.11 -0.77
N GLU A 9 -7.41 -18.66 0.02
CA GLU A 9 -8.50 -17.78 -0.44
C GLU A 9 -7.96 -16.47 -1.02
N VAL A 10 -7.01 -15.82 -0.33
CA VAL A 10 -6.36 -14.59 -0.80
C VAL A 10 -5.64 -14.85 -2.12
N ARG A 11 -4.87 -15.94 -2.23
CA ARG A 11 -4.20 -16.33 -3.47
C ARG A 11 -5.18 -16.55 -4.61
N GLN A 12 -6.22 -17.35 -4.39
CA GLN A 12 -7.24 -17.63 -5.40
C GLN A 12 -7.95 -16.37 -5.87
N PHE A 13 -8.27 -15.45 -4.93
CA PHE A 13 -8.86 -14.17 -5.28
C PHE A 13 -7.96 -13.36 -6.22
N TYR A 14 -6.66 -13.27 -5.92
CA TYR A 14 -5.73 -12.52 -6.74
C TYR A 14 -5.45 -13.20 -8.09
N ASP A 15 -5.32 -14.53 -8.13
CA ASP A 15 -5.13 -15.27 -9.38
C ASP A 15 -6.34 -15.18 -10.32
N GLN A 16 -7.57 -15.13 -9.77
CA GLN A 16 -8.79 -15.21 -10.57
C GLN A 16 -9.48 -13.86 -10.82
N VAL A 17 -9.30 -12.89 -9.92
CA VAL A 17 -10.07 -11.63 -9.94
C VAL A 17 -9.18 -10.40 -9.85
N GLY A 18 -8.30 -10.33 -8.85
CA GLY A 18 -7.57 -9.11 -8.51
C GLY A 18 -6.66 -8.60 -9.63
N TRP A 19 -6.04 -9.51 -10.35
CA TRP A 19 -5.09 -9.23 -11.41
C TRP A 19 -5.64 -9.44 -12.83
N VAL A 20 -6.95 -9.60 -12.97
CA VAL A 20 -7.60 -9.60 -14.29
C VAL A 20 -7.46 -8.21 -14.91
N GLN A 21 -6.91 -8.16 -16.12
CA GLN A 21 -6.88 -6.92 -16.91
C GLN A 21 -8.28 -6.57 -17.40
N VAL A 22 -8.74 -5.37 -17.10
CA VAL A 22 -10.05 -4.84 -17.54
C VAL A 22 -9.91 -3.94 -18.77
N SER A 23 -8.71 -3.44 -19.03
CA SER A 23 -8.29 -2.75 -20.25
C SER A 23 -6.77 -2.76 -20.32
N ASP A 24 -6.19 -2.31 -21.43
CA ASP A 24 -4.76 -2.33 -21.67
C ASP A 24 -3.96 -1.71 -20.49
N GLY A 25 -3.19 -2.55 -19.80
CA GLY A 25 -2.40 -2.17 -18.63
C GLY A 25 -3.17 -1.78 -17.36
N VAL A 26 -4.51 -1.93 -17.34
CA VAL A 26 -5.36 -1.60 -16.18
C VAL A 26 -5.96 -2.87 -15.58
N TYR A 27 -5.64 -3.13 -14.33
CA TYR A 27 -6.13 -4.28 -13.57
C TYR A 27 -7.43 -3.95 -12.82
N GLN A 28 -8.20 -4.98 -12.47
CA GLN A 28 -9.41 -4.86 -11.66
C GLN A 28 -9.16 -4.06 -10.36
N ASN A 29 -8.01 -4.24 -9.74
CA ASN A 29 -7.60 -3.51 -8.55
C ASN A 29 -7.34 -2.01 -8.77
N ALA A 30 -7.15 -1.54 -10.01
CA ALA A 30 -7.01 -0.11 -10.31
C ALA A 30 -8.27 0.70 -9.95
N ARG A 31 -9.42 0.06 -9.75
CA ARG A 31 -10.65 0.70 -9.25
C ARG A 31 -10.48 1.38 -7.89
N TYR A 32 -9.51 0.95 -7.10
CA TYR A 32 -9.18 1.55 -5.80
C TYR A 32 -8.34 2.81 -5.90
N GLU A 33 -7.95 3.21 -7.11
CA GLU A 33 -7.24 4.45 -7.37
C GLU A 33 -8.08 5.46 -8.18
N ASP A 34 -7.76 6.74 -8.06
CA ASP A 34 -8.40 7.79 -8.86
C ASP A 34 -7.59 8.09 -10.12
N LEU A 35 -7.91 7.39 -11.20
CA LEU A 35 -7.19 7.48 -12.48
C LEU A 35 -7.55 8.73 -13.29
N ARG A 36 -8.43 9.61 -12.79
CA ARG A 36 -8.84 10.83 -13.52
C ARG A 36 -7.66 11.80 -13.70
N PRO A 37 -7.60 12.51 -14.83
CA PRO A 37 -6.49 13.44 -15.15
C PRO A 37 -6.27 14.52 -14.07
N VAL A 38 -7.33 14.93 -13.36
CA VAL A 38 -7.26 15.94 -12.30
C VAL A 38 -6.44 15.48 -11.09
N SER A 39 -6.43 14.18 -10.80
CA SER A 39 -5.75 13.59 -9.64
C SER A 39 -4.39 12.96 -9.97
N ARG A 40 -4.09 12.76 -11.25
CA ARG A 40 -2.92 11.99 -11.72
C ARG A 40 -1.60 12.52 -11.14
N GLU A 41 -1.36 13.84 -11.25
CA GLU A 41 -0.12 14.45 -10.74
C GLU A 41 0.05 14.21 -9.24
N TYR A 42 -0.99 14.42 -8.44
CA TYR A 42 -0.96 14.21 -7.00
C TYR A 42 -0.67 12.75 -6.65
N ILE A 43 -1.34 11.81 -7.31
CA ILE A 43 -1.16 10.37 -7.08
C ILE A 43 0.26 9.93 -7.45
N THR A 44 0.77 10.34 -8.62
CA THR A 44 2.15 10.03 -9.04
C THR A 44 3.17 10.56 -8.04
N ARG A 45 2.99 11.79 -7.53
CA ARG A 45 3.87 12.35 -6.50
C ARG A 45 3.78 11.60 -5.16
N CYS A 46 2.59 11.13 -4.77
CA CYS A 46 2.44 10.27 -3.59
C CYS A 46 3.18 8.92 -3.77
N HIS A 47 3.06 8.30 -4.95
CA HIS A 47 3.78 7.07 -5.27
C HIS A 47 5.30 7.28 -5.18
N ALA A 48 5.82 8.37 -5.71
CA ALA A 48 7.24 8.69 -5.72
C ALA A 48 7.85 8.94 -4.32
N ARG A 49 7.03 9.15 -3.27
CA ARG A 49 7.53 9.36 -1.89
C ARG A 49 8.39 8.21 -1.39
N ILE A 50 8.12 6.99 -1.82
CA ILE A 50 8.90 5.81 -1.43
C ILE A 50 10.37 5.95 -1.81
N GLN A 51 10.68 6.54 -2.97
CA GLN A 51 12.05 6.72 -3.46
C GLN A 51 12.95 7.52 -2.50
N ARG A 52 12.36 8.36 -1.65
CA ARG A 52 13.09 9.15 -0.65
C ARG A 52 13.51 8.34 0.58
N HIS A 53 12.92 7.16 0.75
CA HIS A 53 13.08 6.33 1.93
C HIS A 53 13.70 4.97 1.62
N ILE A 54 14.08 4.71 0.39
CA ILE A 54 14.89 3.57 -0.03
C ILE A 54 16.29 4.05 -0.38
N LYS A 55 17.26 3.15 -0.42
CA LYS A 55 18.61 3.52 -0.88
C LYS A 55 18.56 4.01 -2.33
N PRO A 56 19.24 5.10 -2.67
CA PRO A 56 19.24 5.63 -4.03
C PRO A 56 19.91 4.70 -5.05
N VAL A 57 20.83 3.83 -4.60
CA VAL A 57 21.55 2.82 -5.40
C VAL A 57 21.74 1.57 -4.57
N GLY A 58 21.59 0.41 -5.20
CA GLY A 58 21.78 -0.87 -4.50
C GLY A 58 22.02 -2.05 -5.46
N SER A 59 22.35 -3.20 -4.89
CA SER A 59 22.42 -4.46 -5.65
C SER A 59 21.03 -5.08 -5.76
N TYR A 60 20.32 -5.22 -4.64
CA TYR A 60 19.05 -5.93 -4.57
C TYR A 60 17.99 -5.13 -3.85
N LEU A 61 16.85 -4.91 -4.51
CA LEU A 61 15.62 -4.40 -3.92
C LEU A 61 14.62 -5.56 -3.83
N LEU A 62 14.11 -5.85 -2.64
CA LEU A 62 12.98 -6.76 -2.47
C LEU A 62 11.67 -5.98 -2.57
N ASP A 63 10.78 -6.46 -3.41
CA ASP A 63 9.38 -6.03 -3.49
C ASP A 63 8.51 -7.17 -2.95
N ALA A 64 8.12 -7.05 -1.66
CA ALA A 64 7.42 -8.07 -0.91
C ALA A 64 5.90 -7.90 -1.07
N GLY A 65 5.26 -8.82 -1.79
CA GLY A 65 3.89 -8.70 -2.26
C GLY A 65 3.81 -7.74 -3.45
N SER A 66 4.66 -7.96 -4.45
CA SER A 66 4.88 -7.05 -5.58
C SER A 66 3.65 -6.86 -6.47
N GLY A 67 2.74 -7.84 -6.48
CA GLY A 67 1.72 -7.89 -7.50
C GLY A 67 2.32 -7.85 -8.90
N PRO A 68 1.58 -7.35 -9.91
CA PRO A 68 2.07 -7.18 -11.28
C PRO A 68 2.88 -5.89 -11.50
N ILE A 69 3.34 -5.23 -10.44
CA ILE A 69 3.93 -3.87 -10.47
C ILE A 69 2.95 -2.89 -11.16
N GLN A 70 1.80 -2.73 -10.57
CA GLN A 70 0.59 -2.18 -11.20
C GLN A 70 0.75 -0.77 -11.79
N TYR A 71 1.52 0.14 -11.16
CA TYR A 71 1.62 1.53 -11.57
C TYR A 71 2.98 1.88 -12.15
N PRO A 72 3.06 2.76 -13.19
CA PRO A 72 4.34 3.17 -13.79
C PRO A 72 5.34 3.70 -12.77
N ALA A 73 4.90 4.49 -11.78
CA ALA A 73 5.78 5.02 -10.75
C ALA A 73 6.45 3.91 -9.89
N TYR A 74 5.85 2.72 -9.80
CA TYR A 74 6.44 1.60 -9.07
C TYR A 74 7.60 0.96 -9.80
N LEU A 75 7.66 1.09 -11.14
CA LEU A 75 8.80 0.63 -11.94
C LEU A 75 10.07 1.38 -11.57
N GLU A 76 9.95 2.67 -11.23
CA GLU A 76 11.08 3.55 -10.95
C GLU A 76 11.82 3.21 -9.67
N TYR A 77 11.21 2.47 -8.71
CA TYR A 77 11.85 2.18 -7.41
C TYR A 77 13.15 1.39 -7.53
N SER A 78 13.31 0.60 -8.57
CA SER A 78 14.48 -0.25 -8.76
C SER A 78 15.41 0.18 -9.90
N ASN A 79 15.21 1.34 -10.54
CA ASN A 79 16.01 1.78 -11.68
C ASN A 79 17.52 1.78 -11.42
N ASN A 80 17.92 2.09 -10.20
CA ASN A 80 19.32 2.15 -9.79
C ASN A 80 19.78 0.91 -8.99
N TYR A 81 19.02 -0.18 -9.05
CA TYR A 81 19.40 -1.47 -8.47
C TYR A 81 19.81 -2.45 -9.56
N LYS A 82 20.73 -3.37 -9.25
CA LYS A 82 21.12 -4.40 -10.21
C LYS A 82 19.96 -5.33 -10.54
N LYS A 83 19.16 -5.70 -9.51
CA LYS A 83 17.99 -6.57 -9.64
C LYS A 83 16.89 -6.14 -8.68
N ARG A 84 15.64 -6.31 -9.13
CA ARG A 84 14.44 -6.27 -8.29
C ARG A 84 13.96 -7.70 -8.07
N ILE A 85 13.85 -8.09 -6.81
CA ILE A 85 13.29 -9.37 -6.42
C ILE A 85 11.80 -9.15 -6.13
N CYS A 86 10.95 -9.68 -7.00
CA CYS A 86 9.51 -9.64 -6.85
C CYS A 86 9.05 -10.92 -6.14
N LEU A 87 8.54 -10.80 -4.94
CA LEU A 87 7.96 -11.93 -4.22
C LEU A 87 6.46 -11.70 -4.06
N ASP A 88 5.66 -12.68 -4.45
CA ASP A 88 4.20 -12.66 -4.29
C ASP A 88 3.66 -14.08 -4.09
N ILE A 89 2.49 -14.23 -3.48
CA ILE A 89 1.81 -15.51 -3.35
C ILE A 89 1.14 -15.94 -4.67
N SER A 90 0.81 -14.97 -5.53
CA SER A 90 0.16 -15.16 -6.83
C SER A 90 1.19 -15.33 -7.94
N ILE A 91 1.20 -16.50 -8.56
CA ILE A 91 2.03 -16.76 -9.74
C ILE A 91 1.61 -15.91 -10.94
N THR A 92 0.30 -15.66 -11.08
CA THR A 92 -0.26 -14.81 -12.15
C THR A 92 0.28 -13.40 -12.05
N ALA A 93 0.33 -12.83 -10.84
CA ALA A 93 0.93 -11.51 -10.60
C ALA A 93 2.41 -11.47 -10.99
N LEU A 94 3.18 -12.50 -10.65
CA LEU A 94 4.61 -12.57 -10.97
C LEU A 94 4.88 -12.73 -12.46
N GLN A 95 4.04 -13.46 -13.19
CA GLN A 95 4.11 -13.54 -14.65
C GLN A 95 3.91 -12.16 -15.29
N GLU A 96 2.94 -11.41 -14.83
CA GLU A 96 2.71 -10.04 -15.29
C GLU A 96 3.85 -9.08 -14.89
N ALA A 97 4.40 -9.21 -13.69
CA ALA A 97 5.57 -8.46 -13.28
C ALA A 97 6.77 -8.75 -14.20
N ARG A 98 6.98 -10.03 -14.57
CA ARG A 98 8.03 -10.45 -15.51
C ARG A 98 7.84 -9.80 -16.88
N ASN A 99 6.63 -9.75 -17.40
CA ASN A 99 6.33 -9.07 -18.67
C ASN A 99 6.71 -7.58 -18.63
N ARG A 100 6.64 -6.95 -17.45
CA ARG A 100 6.92 -5.51 -17.28
C ARG A 100 8.38 -5.16 -17.10
N ILE A 101 9.14 -5.96 -16.36
CA ILE A 101 10.55 -5.63 -16.02
C ILE A 101 11.58 -6.60 -16.56
N GLY A 102 11.14 -7.69 -17.23
CA GLY A 102 12.02 -8.63 -17.93
C GLY A 102 13.16 -9.12 -17.05
N ASP A 103 14.36 -9.12 -17.61
CA ASP A 103 15.58 -9.61 -16.95
C ASP A 103 16.07 -8.73 -15.79
N HIS A 104 15.49 -7.55 -15.59
CA HIS A 104 15.76 -6.75 -14.39
C HIS A 104 15.18 -7.41 -13.13
N GLY A 105 14.13 -8.24 -13.28
CA GLY A 105 13.43 -8.95 -12.22
C GLY A 105 13.96 -10.34 -11.92
N LEU A 106 13.84 -10.75 -10.64
CA LEU A 106 13.84 -12.15 -10.19
C LEU A 106 12.50 -12.40 -9.50
N PHE A 107 11.84 -13.52 -9.79
CA PHE A 107 10.45 -13.75 -9.42
C PHE A 107 10.35 -14.97 -8.51
N VAL A 108 9.81 -14.81 -7.32
CA VAL A 108 9.75 -15.83 -6.26
C VAL A 108 8.31 -15.94 -5.77
N VAL A 109 7.71 -17.13 -5.90
CA VAL A 109 6.42 -17.41 -5.24
C VAL A 109 6.70 -17.68 -3.77
N GLY A 110 6.11 -16.87 -2.88
CA GLY A 110 6.38 -16.98 -1.45
C GLY A 110 5.44 -16.19 -0.57
N ASP A 111 5.53 -16.46 0.72
CA ASP A 111 4.78 -15.79 1.77
C ASP A 111 5.64 -14.69 2.42
N ILE A 112 5.11 -13.48 2.51
CA ILE A 112 5.83 -12.34 3.12
C ILE A 112 6.00 -12.47 4.64
N ALA A 113 5.22 -13.34 5.29
CA ALA A 113 5.37 -13.65 6.71
C ALA A 113 6.47 -14.69 6.99
N GLN A 114 7.00 -15.34 5.94
CA GLN A 114 8.08 -16.34 6.00
C GLN A 114 8.96 -16.21 4.75
N LEU A 115 9.78 -15.18 4.70
CA LEU A 115 10.60 -14.87 3.53
C LEU A 115 11.71 -15.91 3.33
N PRO A 116 11.83 -16.54 2.13
CA PRO A 116 12.81 -17.59 1.86
C PRO A 116 14.21 -17.01 1.57
N PHE A 117 14.61 -15.98 2.30
CA PHE A 117 15.90 -15.31 2.12
C PHE A 117 16.71 -15.31 3.42
N LYS A 118 18.02 -15.26 3.29
CA LYS A 118 18.95 -15.07 4.40
C LYS A 118 18.81 -13.66 4.99
N ASP A 119 19.29 -13.49 6.22
CA ASP A 119 19.36 -12.21 6.88
C ASP A 119 20.25 -11.23 6.11
N GLY A 120 19.87 -9.97 6.06
CA GLY A 120 20.71 -8.89 5.55
C GLY A 120 21.10 -9.00 4.07
N VAL A 121 20.20 -9.49 3.21
CA VAL A 121 20.47 -9.66 1.76
C VAL A 121 20.14 -8.37 0.99
N PHE A 122 19.11 -7.66 1.36
CA PHE A 122 18.54 -6.58 0.55
C PHE A 122 19.04 -5.19 0.97
N ASP A 123 19.39 -4.37 -0.02
CA ASP A 123 19.77 -2.97 0.20
C ASP A 123 18.54 -2.09 0.53
N SER A 124 17.37 -2.50 0.08
CA SER A 124 16.09 -1.96 0.50
C SER A 124 14.97 -3.00 0.32
N VAL A 125 13.95 -2.89 1.13
CA VAL A 125 12.73 -3.69 1.03
C VAL A 125 11.53 -2.74 0.90
N VAL A 126 10.61 -3.04 -0.03
CA VAL A 126 9.34 -2.34 -0.16
C VAL A 126 8.18 -3.34 -0.09
N SER A 127 7.05 -2.92 0.49
CA SER A 127 5.81 -3.70 0.48
C SER A 127 4.60 -2.75 0.44
N LEU A 128 3.78 -2.86 -0.59
CA LEU A 128 2.72 -1.91 -0.87
C LEU A 128 1.34 -2.57 -0.82
N HIS A 129 0.54 -2.18 0.17
CA HIS A 129 -0.84 -2.61 0.31
C HIS A 129 -1.03 -4.14 0.42
N THR A 130 -0.05 -4.85 1.00
CA THR A 130 -0.02 -6.31 1.06
C THR A 130 -0.35 -6.85 2.46
N ILE A 131 0.28 -6.32 3.51
CA ILE A 131 0.23 -6.89 4.87
C ILE A 131 -1.21 -7.02 5.40
N HIS A 132 -2.09 -6.08 5.08
CA HIS A 132 -3.47 -6.12 5.56
C HIS A 132 -4.34 -7.24 4.93
N HIS A 133 -3.80 -8.00 3.99
CA HIS A 133 -4.43 -9.20 3.43
C HIS A 133 -3.97 -10.49 4.10
N LEU A 134 -2.95 -10.44 4.96
CA LEU A 134 -2.50 -11.59 5.72
C LEU A 134 -3.48 -11.96 6.85
N PRO A 135 -3.42 -13.20 7.35
CA PRO A 135 -3.97 -13.54 8.66
C PRO A 135 -3.44 -12.61 9.75
N VAL A 136 -4.25 -12.35 10.77
CA VAL A 136 -3.92 -11.38 11.84
C VAL A 136 -2.59 -11.71 12.51
N ASP A 137 -2.34 -12.99 12.79
CA ASP A 137 -1.14 -13.47 13.47
C ASP A 137 0.14 -13.31 12.64
N ASP A 138 0.01 -13.15 11.32
CA ASP A 138 1.12 -13.02 10.39
C ASP A 138 1.53 -11.55 10.14
N HIS A 139 0.75 -10.57 10.65
CA HIS A 139 1.07 -9.16 10.40
C HIS A 139 2.40 -8.75 11.01
N ILE A 140 2.62 -8.99 12.31
CA ILE A 140 3.89 -8.65 12.98
C ILE A 140 5.05 -9.50 12.46
N PRO A 141 4.90 -10.83 12.29
CA PRO A 141 5.90 -11.64 11.57
C PRO A 141 6.32 -11.05 10.22
N ALA A 142 5.39 -10.60 9.38
CA ALA A 142 5.73 -10.00 8.08
C ALA A 142 6.61 -8.75 8.21
N TYR A 143 6.33 -7.83 9.15
CA TYR A 143 7.21 -6.69 9.41
C TYR A 143 8.60 -7.14 9.87
N ARG A 144 8.67 -8.13 10.76
CA ARG A 144 9.94 -8.67 11.26
C ARG A 144 10.75 -9.35 10.17
N GLU A 145 10.13 -10.13 9.32
CA GLU A 145 10.79 -10.78 8.17
C GLU A 145 11.36 -9.75 7.20
N MET A 146 10.59 -8.73 6.84
CA MET A 146 11.08 -7.65 5.98
C MET A 146 12.26 -6.91 6.60
N HIS A 147 12.23 -6.65 7.92
CA HIS A 147 13.37 -6.08 8.63
C HIS A 147 14.56 -7.04 8.66
N ARG A 148 14.36 -8.33 8.96
CA ARG A 148 15.42 -9.35 9.04
C ARG A 148 16.22 -9.48 7.74
N VAL A 149 15.53 -9.51 6.60
CA VAL A 149 16.18 -9.67 5.30
C VAL A 149 16.82 -8.39 4.76
N THR A 150 16.53 -7.26 5.37
CA THR A 150 17.16 -5.97 5.04
C THR A 150 18.55 -5.89 5.66
N LYS A 151 19.54 -5.38 4.93
CA LYS A 151 20.90 -5.16 5.43
C LYS A 151 20.89 -4.23 6.62
N PRO A 152 21.75 -4.43 7.63
CA PRO A 152 21.91 -3.50 8.75
C PRO A 152 22.08 -2.05 8.29
N GLY A 153 21.40 -1.13 8.94
CA GLY A 153 21.38 0.30 8.59
C GLY A 153 20.65 0.66 7.30
N CYS A 154 20.01 -0.31 6.63
CA CYS A 154 19.20 -0.07 5.43
C CYS A 154 17.70 -0.02 5.78
N PRO A 155 16.88 0.70 4.99
CA PRO A 155 15.46 0.85 5.29
C PRO A 155 14.62 -0.27 4.69
N ALA A 156 13.58 -0.68 5.41
CA ALA A 156 12.42 -1.34 4.84
C ALA A 156 11.21 -0.41 4.91
N VAL A 157 10.47 -0.30 3.80
CA VAL A 157 9.41 0.69 3.62
C VAL A 157 8.10 0.00 3.26
N MET A 158 7.08 0.24 4.05
CA MET A 158 5.77 -0.35 3.86
C MET A 158 4.68 0.71 3.73
N VAL A 159 3.71 0.45 2.87
CA VAL A 159 2.49 1.26 2.74
C VAL A 159 1.27 0.38 2.99
N ASN A 160 0.46 0.78 3.96
CA ASN A 160 -0.81 0.13 4.26
C ASN A 160 -1.93 1.18 4.39
N GLY A 161 -3.16 0.74 4.66
CA GLY A 161 -4.23 1.63 5.06
C GLY A 161 -4.46 1.53 6.56
N TRP A 162 -4.81 2.64 7.23
CA TRP A 162 -5.29 2.60 8.60
C TRP A 162 -6.73 2.12 8.70
N ASP A 163 -7.08 1.52 9.84
CA ASP A 163 -8.47 1.31 10.20
C ASP A 163 -9.09 2.64 10.64
N ASN A 164 -10.16 3.02 9.96
CA ASN A 164 -11.00 4.18 10.30
C ASN A 164 -10.22 5.48 10.67
N PRO A 165 -9.29 5.96 9.82
CA PRO A 165 -8.41 7.07 10.16
C PRO A 165 -9.19 8.37 10.43
N PRO A 166 -8.80 9.16 11.46
CA PRO A 166 -9.56 10.34 11.92
C PRO A 166 -9.83 11.37 10.83
N LEU A 167 -8.83 11.69 10.02
CA LEU A 167 -8.97 12.66 8.93
C LEU A 167 -9.98 12.17 7.87
N VAL A 168 -9.92 10.90 7.49
CA VAL A 168 -10.86 10.33 6.53
C VAL A 168 -12.28 10.30 7.07
N ARG A 169 -12.44 9.98 8.36
CA ARG A 169 -13.75 10.02 9.02
C ARG A 169 -14.34 11.42 8.99
N LEU A 170 -13.55 12.44 9.36
CA LEU A 170 -13.96 13.85 9.32
C LEU A 170 -14.38 14.26 7.90
N LEU A 171 -13.54 13.99 6.91
CA LEU A 171 -13.80 14.40 5.52
C LEU A 171 -14.93 13.62 4.85
N ASN A 172 -15.23 12.40 5.30
CA ASN A 172 -16.36 11.62 4.77
C ASN A 172 -17.72 12.05 5.34
N THR A 173 -17.78 12.71 6.49
CA THR A 173 -19.03 13.09 7.14
C THR A 173 -19.96 13.90 6.23
N PRO A 174 -19.53 15.00 5.57
CA PRO A 174 -20.37 15.75 4.64
C PRO A 174 -20.85 14.94 3.45
N ARG A 175 -19.96 14.06 2.92
CA ARG A 175 -20.29 13.15 1.82
C ARG A 175 -21.38 12.17 2.21
N LEU A 176 -21.30 11.57 3.40
CA LEU A 176 -22.31 10.63 3.91
C LEU A 176 -23.64 11.33 4.13
N PHE A 177 -23.62 12.55 4.68
CA PHE A 177 -24.81 13.38 4.86
C PHE A 177 -25.47 13.69 3.51
N TYR A 178 -24.72 14.19 2.53
CA TYR A 178 -25.22 14.45 1.17
C TYR A 178 -25.81 13.21 0.53
N ARG A 179 -25.16 12.06 0.64
CA ARG A 179 -25.69 10.78 0.15
C ARG A 179 -26.99 10.38 0.85
N ARG A 180 -27.08 10.57 2.17
CA ARG A 180 -28.29 10.25 2.93
C ARG A 180 -29.50 11.10 2.49
N MET A 181 -29.26 12.37 2.18
CA MET A 181 -30.29 13.26 1.62
C MET A 181 -30.76 12.79 0.22
N GLN A 182 -29.83 12.29 -0.63
CA GLN A 182 -30.19 11.80 -1.95
C GLN A 182 -30.86 10.41 -1.94
N THR A 183 -30.49 9.53 -1.00
CA THR A 183 -31.01 8.15 -0.93
C THR A 183 -32.41 8.04 -0.33
N GLY A 184 -32.96 9.11 0.25
CA GLY A 184 -34.39 9.18 0.57
C GLY A 184 -35.31 9.00 -0.65
N ARG A 185 -34.76 8.97 -1.86
CA ARG A 185 -35.50 8.86 -3.14
C ARG A 185 -35.16 7.67 -4.04
N LYS A 186 -34.17 6.81 -3.74
CA LYS A 186 -33.75 5.72 -4.68
C LYS A 186 -33.59 4.35 -4.01
N ASN A 187 -34.49 3.48 -4.42
CA ASN A 187 -34.59 2.03 -4.53
C ASN A 187 -33.72 1.07 -3.68
N LYS A 188 -34.46 0.18 -2.95
CA LYS A 188 -34.02 -0.99 -2.20
C LYS A 188 -33.20 -2.00 -3.07
N GLN A 189 -33.49 -2.11 -4.36
CA GLN A 189 -32.79 -3.01 -5.30
C GLN A 189 -31.33 -2.63 -5.57
N GLN A 190 -31.02 -1.32 -5.66
CA GLN A 190 -29.62 -0.87 -5.81
C GLN A 190 -28.77 -1.10 -4.55
N LYS A 191 -29.38 -1.18 -3.36
CA LYS A 191 -28.68 -1.54 -2.13
C LYS A 191 -28.26 -3.02 -2.11
N ILE A 192 -29.09 -3.90 -2.66
CA ILE A 192 -28.83 -5.35 -2.72
C ILE A 192 -27.73 -5.65 -3.74
N ALA A 193 -27.82 -5.09 -4.95
CA ALA A 193 -26.78 -5.24 -5.97
C ALA A 193 -25.41 -4.71 -5.50
N ARG A 194 -25.40 -3.63 -4.73
CA ARG A 194 -24.18 -3.07 -4.15
C ARG A 194 -23.56 -3.92 -3.04
N LYS A 195 -24.38 -4.53 -2.17
CA LYS A 195 -23.90 -5.48 -1.16
C LYS A 195 -23.29 -6.74 -1.81
N LEU A 196 -23.84 -7.19 -2.94
CA LEU A 196 -23.31 -8.32 -3.70
C LEU A 196 -21.97 -7.96 -4.39
N ASP A 197 -21.76 -6.71 -4.79
CA ASP A 197 -20.51 -6.23 -5.39
C ASP A 197 -19.45 -5.89 -4.31
N GLU A 198 -19.87 -5.41 -3.13
CA GLU A 198 -19.00 -5.18 -1.95
C GLU A 198 -18.56 -6.51 -1.30
N GLY A 199 -19.26 -7.62 -1.52
CA GLY A 199 -18.91 -8.96 -1.02
C GLY A 199 -17.81 -9.70 -1.81
N LYS A 200 -17.30 -9.13 -2.90
CA LYS A 200 -16.24 -9.72 -3.74
C LYS A 200 -14.83 -9.23 -3.39
N GLY A 201 -14.57 -8.83 -2.18
CA GLY A 201 -13.24 -8.46 -1.69
C GLY A 201 -12.57 -9.65 -0.99
N THR A 202 -11.23 -9.64 -0.94
CA THR A 202 -10.46 -10.57 -0.10
C THR A 202 -10.41 -10.11 1.36
N HIS A 203 -9.88 -10.96 2.24
CA HIS A 203 -9.63 -10.62 3.65
C HIS A 203 -8.87 -9.31 3.77
N VAL A 204 -9.32 -8.43 4.68
CA VAL A 204 -8.64 -7.17 4.99
C VAL A 204 -8.75 -6.88 6.48
N LYS A 205 -7.62 -6.87 7.18
CA LYS A 205 -7.52 -6.41 8.57
C LYS A 205 -6.53 -5.25 8.65
N LYS A 206 -6.95 -4.15 9.27
CA LYS A 206 -6.14 -2.96 9.46
C LYS A 206 -6.07 -2.59 10.94
N TYR A 207 -5.07 -1.82 11.29
CA TYR A 207 -4.85 -1.30 12.64
C TYR A 207 -4.75 0.23 12.61
N ASN A 208 -4.67 0.84 13.78
CA ASN A 208 -4.35 2.26 13.92
C ASN A 208 -2.84 2.47 14.13
N ALA A 209 -2.40 3.70 13.97
CA ALA A 209 -0.98 4.07 14.07
C ALA A 209 -0.39 3.80 15.46
N ALA A 210 -1.15 4.05 16.54
CA ALA A 210 -0.69 3.87 17.91
C ALA A 210 -0.41 2.39 18.20
N TRP A 211 -1.33 1.51 17.84
CA TRP A 211 -1.17 0.06 18.00
C TRP A 211 0.05 -0.45 17.23
N LEU A 212 0.14 -0.11 15.94
CA LEU A 212 1.25 -0.59 15.11
C LEU A 212 2.60 -0.12 15.67
N LYS A 213 2.72 1.16 16.02
CA LYS A 213 3.94 1.70 16.61
C LYS A 213 4.30 0.99 17.92
N HIS A 214 3.33 0.74 18.79
CA HIS A 214 3.53 0.03 20.05
C HIS A 214 4.08 -1.37 19.82
N GLU A 215 3.45 -2.16 18.93
CA GLU A 215 3.87 -3.54 18.68
C GLU A 215 5.25 -3.63 18.01
N LEU A 216 5.52 -2.80 16.98
CA LEU A 216 6.78 -2.87 16.25
C LEU A 216 7.95 -2.26 17.02
N SER A 217 7.72 -1.25 17.87
CA SER A 217 8.80 -0.62 18.67
C SER A 217 9.51 -1.56 19.63
N ARG A 218 8.94 -2.73 19.90
CA ARG A 218 9.59 -3.83 20.66
C ARG A 218 10.77 -4.42 19.90
N TYR A 219 10.76 -4.38 18.57
CA TYR A 219 11.72 -5.08 17.69
C TYR A 219 12.59 -4.11 16.89
N MET A 220 12.07 -2.98 16.44
CA MET A 220 12.70 -2.09 15.48
C MET A 220 12.30 -0.62 15.73
N ASP A 221 13.05 0.33 15.19
CA ASP A 221 12.63 1.74 15.14
C ASP A 221 11.63 1.93 14.00
N VAL A 222 10.56 2.69 14.29
CA VAL A 222 9.43 2.89 13.37
C VAL A 222 9.18 4.38 13.20
N ASP A 223 9.31 4.87 11.96
CA ASP A 223 8.83 6.20 11.57
C ASP A 223 7.59 6.07 10.70
N ILE A 224 6.53 6.80 11.07
CA ILE A 224 5.25 6.80 10.37
C ILE A 224 5.09 8.15 9.68
N LEU A 225 5.19 8.13 8.37
CA LEU A 225 5.09 9.28 7.49
C LEU A 225 3.84 9.17 6.62
N VAL A 226 3.50 10.22 5.90
CA VAL A 226 2.39 10.17 4.94
C VAL A 226 2.85 9.60 3.61
N TRP A 227 2.15 8.57 3.13
CA TRP A 227 2.17 8.22 1.72
C TRP A 227 1.09 8.98 0.97
N ARG A 228 -0.16 8.98 1.48
CA ARG A 228 -1.30 9.75 0.98
C ARG A 228 -2.35 9.92 2.09
N SER A 229 -2.69 11.15 2.41
CA SER A 229 -3.61 11.42 3.54
C SER A 229 -5.08 11.18 3.22
N VAL A 230 -5.47 11.19 1.94
CA VAL A 230 -6.86 11.04 1.51
C VAL A 230 -7.08 9.78 0.69
N ASN A 231 -8.30 9.24 0.73
CA ASN A 231 -8.68 8.05 -0.02
C ASN A 231 -9.35 8.40 -1.37
N VAL A 232 -9.56 7.39 -2.22
CA VAL A 232 -10.20 7.52 -3.52
C VAL A 232 -11.60 8.14 -3.44
N HIS A 233 -12.33 7.90 -2.35
CA HIS A 233 -13.67 8.45 -2.17
C HIS A 233 -13.65 9.96 -1.97
N PHE A 234 -12.66 10.47 -1.22
CA PHE A 234 -12.43 11.90 -1.09
C PHE A 234 -12.08 12.51 -2.44
N LEU A 235 -11.13 11.95 -3.15
CA LEU A 235 -10.72 12.44 -4.46
C LEU A 235 -11.90 12.52 -5.41
N ARG A 236 -12.65 11.44 -5.57
CA ARG A 236 -13.81 11.38 -6.48
C ARG A 236 -14.95 12.31 -6.10
N PHE A 237 -15.14 12.62 -4.83
CA PHE A 237 -16.24 13.45 -4.37
C PHE A 237 -15.90 14.96 -4.39
N TYR A 238 -14.74 15.34 -3.84
CA TYR A 238 -14.37 16.74 -3.66
C TYR A 238 -13.53 17.31 -4.80
N ILE A 239 -12.72 16.48 -5.46
CA ILE A 239 -11.78 16.95 -6.46
C ILE A 239 -12.43 16.92 -7.85
N ARG A 240 -12.66 18.11 -8.39
CA ARG A 240 -13.26 18.30 -9.71
C ARG A 240 -12.43 19.28 -10.51
N GLN A 241 -12.26 19.03 -11.83
CA GLN A 241 -11.45 19.87 -12.70
C GLN A 241 -11.97 21.32 -12.81
N LYS A 242 -13.31 21.49 -12.81
CA LYS A 242 -13.98 22.78 -12.90
C LYS A 242 -13.83 23.68 -11.65
N PHE A 243 -13.45 23.13 -10.49
CA PHE A 243 -13.39 23.82 -9.20
C PHE A 243 -11.97 23.85 -8.62
N PHE A 244 -10.99 24.25 -9.43
CA PHE A 244 -9.59 24.34 -8.98
C PHE A 244 -9.03 23.06 -8.34
N GLY A 245 -9.56 21.88 -8.69
CA GLY A 245 -9.22 20.61 -8.03
C GLY A 245 -7.72 20.31 -8.05
N ARG A 246 -7.00 20.62 -9.13
CA ARG A 246 -5.54 20.47 -9.20
C ARG A 246 -4.81 21.38 -8.21
N TRP A 247 -5.28 22.62 -8.04
CA TRP A 247 -4.68 23.56 -7.09
C TRP A 247 -4.90 23.09 -5.65
N LEU A 248 -6.11 22.63 -5.32
CA LEU A 248 -6.42 22.04 -4.01
C LEU A 248 -5.52 20.83 -3.71
N LEU A 249 -5.25 19.98 -4.70
CA LEU A 249 -4.35 18.83 -4.52
C LEU A 249 -2.89 19.26 -4.38
N LYS A 250 -2.44 20.34 -5.04
CA LYS A 250 -1.11 20.91 -4.82
C LYS A 250 -0.96 21.47 -3.41
N LEU A 251 -1.97 22.18 -2.90
CA LEU A 251 -2.00 22.67 -1.52
C LEU A 251 -1.98 21.52 -0.53
N LEU A 252 -2.85 20.51 -0.72
CA LEU A 252 -2.88 19.31 0.13
C LEU A 252 -1.53 18.62 0.15
N TYR A 253 -0.91 18.41 -1.02
CA TYR A 253 0.42 17.82 -1.10
C TYR A 253 1.47 18.64 -0.34
N GLY A 254 1.43 19.97 -0.46
CA GLY A 254 2.32 20.87 0.28
C GLY A 254 2.15 20.75 1.81
N LEU A 255 0.91 20.66 2.30
CA LEU A 255 0.62 20.43 3.70
C LEU A 255 1.11 19.05 4.18
N GLU A 256 0.93 18.02 3.38
CA GLU A 256 1.45 16.66 3.64
C GLU A 256 2.99 16.64 3.72
N GLU A 257 3.68 17.41 2.88
CA GLU A 257 5.15 17.55 2.92
C GLU A 257 5.61 18.33 4.18
N LEU A 258 4.85 19.33 4.59
CA LEU A 258 5.18 20.15 5.77
C LEU A 258 4.95 19.39 7.09
N PHE A 259 3.92 18.55 7.14
CA PHE A 259 3.54 17.80 8.33
C PHE A 259 3.43 16.28 8.08
N PRO A 260 4.51 15.63 7.60
CA PRO A 260 4.42 14.25 7.11
C PRO A 260 4.06 13.23 8.21
N ARG A 261 4.54 13.40 9.44
CA ARG A 261 4.21 12.51 10.57
C ARG A 261 2.76 12.67 11.03
N PHE A 262 2.27 13.91 11.06
CA PHE A 262 0.88 14.16 11.40
C PHE A 262 -0.06 13.50 10.39
N PHE A 263 0.12 13.77 9.10
CA PHE A 263 -0.72 13.18 8.06
C PHE A 263 -0.53 11.68 7.90
N GLY A 264 0.65 11.15 8.23
CA GLY A 264 0.89 9.72 8.29
C GLY A 264 0.07 9.02 9.38
N THR A 265 -0.09 9.67 10.52
CA THR A 265 -0.83 9.13 11.66
C THR A 265 -2.35 9.23 11.48
N VAL A 266 -2.86 10.37 10.98
CA VAL A 266 -4.31 10.63 10.90
C VAL A 266 -4.91 10.39 9.52
N GLY A 267 -4.10 10.28 8.48
CA GLY A 267 -4.51 10.14 7.08
C GLY A 267 -4.85 8.70 6.68
N ALA A 268 -5.17 8.52 5.40
CA ALA A 268 -5.66 7.23 4.89
C ALA A 268 -4.58 6.15 4.78
N TYR A 269 -3.40 6.54 4.26
CA TYR A 269 -2.33 5.62 3.89
C TYR A 269 -0.99 6.14 4.44
N PRO A 270 -0.46 5.50 5.49
CA PRO A 270 0.87 5.78 6.00
C PRO A 270 1.95 5.20 5.08
N LEU A 271 3.11 5.81 5.12
CA LEU A 271 4.39 5.28 4.72
C LEU A 271 5.14 4.93 6.00
N ILE A 272 5.37 3.65 6.23
CA ILE A 272 5.98 3.11 7.44
C ILE A 272 7.42 2.74 7.09
N VAL A 273 8.37 3.40 7.72
CA VAL A 273 9.80 3.11 7.58
C VAL A 273 10.25 2.39 8.83
N VAL A 274 10.83 1.21 8.66
CA VAL A 274 11.44 0.45 9.75
C VAL A 274 12.95 0.36 9.55
N GLN A 275 13.68 0.44 10.65
CA GLN A 275 15.14 0.42 10.70
C GLN A 275 15.59 -0.27 11.99
N ASP A 276 16.89 -0.61 12.06
CA ASP A 276 17.49 -1.10 13.29
C ASP A 276 17.25 -0.13 14.46
N LYS A 277 17.05 -0.69 15.64
CA LYS A 277 16.98 0.14 16.84
C LYS A 277 18.27 0.93 16.98
N LYS A 278 18.14 2.23 17.16
CA LYS A 278 19.27 3.05 17.57
C LYS A 278 19.73 2.54 18.93
N GLU A 279 20.99 2.11 19.00
CA GLU A 279 21.59 1.83 20.30
C GLU A 279 21.40 3.07 21.19
N SER A 280 20.71 2.88 22.31
CA SER A 280 20.63 3.91 23.33
C SER A 280 22.07 4.12 23.79
N LYS A 281 22.70 5.26 23.45
CA LYS A 281 23.91 5.67 24.11
C LYS A 281 23.58 5.72 25.60
N ARG A 282 24.05 4.72 26.33
CA ARG A 282 24.10 4.79 27.78
C ARG A 282 25.19 5.85 28.07
N GLU A 283 24.74 7.07 28.37
CA GLU A 283 25.56 8.07 29.08
C GLU A 283 25.79 7.61 30.51
#